data_8fede1f8f7be688951c182d5b5e846f1
#
_entry.id   8fede1f8f7be688951c182d5b5e846f1
#
_cell.length_a   1.000
_cell.length_b   1.000
_cell.length_c   1.000
_cell.angle_alpha   90.00
_cell.angle_beta   90.00
_cell.angle_gamma   90.00
#
_symmetry.space_group_name_H-M   'P 1'
#
loop_
_entity.id
_entity.type
_entity.pdbx_description
1 polymer ?
#
loop_
_entity_poly.entity_id
_entity_poly.type
_entity_poly.pdbx_seq_one_letter_code
_entity_poly.pdbx_strand_id
1 'polypeptide(L)'
;MKNRKIKKLLARVLVTGILAAALTGNSVIAYAAAFEESAQNVQENNTSEETELKENSWRYENGEPIKNNRASRAATYPYAWEKVDGQYVNDRGEAIPGAQKKGIDVSEHNGTIDWNKVKADGIEFAIIRCGYGQDMVSQDDKQWEHNVSECERLGIPYGVYLYSYADTVEKAASEAQHVLRLLEGHNPTYPVYYDLEDRVTEALSASMKGQVAKTFCDAVSAAGYSVGIYSNLDWWTNELTDSVFDNPNWSKWVAQWSSTCSYTGTYDIWQCSSEGRVDGIGNGQTDVDLNFMMSSPAPGAGTLQYDAATGTWNVYKNGSIDTSYTGLAENEYGWWYVTNGTIDWNYTGMAQNIYGWWYVTNGTIDWNYVGMAQNEYGWWYISNGTVDWNYVGMAENIYGWWYITNGTVDWNFQGMAQNIYGWWYMTGGAVDWNYVGMAQNDYGWWYISNGTVDWNYVGMAENIYGWWYITNGTVDWNYNGTVSHNGVNYTVVNGYAGQ
;
A
#
# COMPACT_ATOMS: atom_id res chain seq x y z
N MET A 1 22.97 -25.47 13.15
CA MET A 1 23.83 -25.74 14.32
C MET A 1 23.15 -25.50 15.66
N LYS A 2 22.33 -24.47 15.82
CA LYS A 2 21.56 -24.16 17.06
C LYS A 2 20.63 -25.31 17.48
N ASN A 3 19.88 -25.90 16.56
CA ASN A 3 18.95 -27.02 16.85
C ASN A 3 19.65 -28.31 17.35
N ARG A 4 20.91 -28.53 16.98
CA ARG A 4 21.67 -29.68 17.50
C ARG A 4 22.16 -29.46 18.93
N LYS A 5 22.43 -28.23 19.34
CA LYS A 5 22.82 -27.88 20.73
C LYS A 5 21.62 -27.96 21.68
N ILE A 6 20.47 -27.51 21.24
CA ILE A 6 19.21 -27.57 22.02
C ILE A 6 18.78 -29.04 22.22
N LYS A 7 18.85 -29.89 21.18
CA LYS A 7 18.56 -31.32 21.31
C LYS A 7 19.54 -32.06 22.26
N LYS A 8 20.81 -31.65 22.30
CA LYS A 8 21.79 -32.23 23.26
C LYS A 8 21.59 -31.73 24.69
N LEU A 9 21.06 -30.50 24.88
CA LEU A 9 20.73 -29.97 26.21
C LEU A 9 19.47 -30.64 26.77
N LEU A 10 18.43 -30.80 25.95
CA LEU A 10 17.18 -31.49 26.32
C LEU A 10 17.42 -32.97 26.62
N ALA A 11 18.28 -33.67 25.87
CA ALA A 11 18.64 -35.03 26.16
C ALA A 11 19.42 -35.20 27.50
N ARG A 12 20.23 -34.18 27.87
CA ARG A 12 20.92 -34.21 29.19
C ARG A 12 20.00 -33.93 30.36
N VAL A 13 18.99 -33.08 30.19
CA VAL A 13 17.98 -32.81 31.23
C VAL A 13 17.06 -34.01 31.40
N LEU A 14 16.76 -34.78 30.35
CA LEU A 14 15.94 -36.00 30.43
C LEU A 14 16.68 -37.13 31.19
N VAL A 15 17.98 -37.31 30.94
CA VAL A 15 18.75 -38.36 31.61
C VAL A 15 18.93 -38.07 33.09
N THR A 16 19.05 -36.84 33.53
CA THR A 16 19.13 -36.48 34.95
C THR A 16 17.78 -36.51 35.67
N GLY A 17 16.68 -36.27 34.96
CA GLY A 17 15.31 -36.36 35.51
C GLY A 17 14.85 -37.82 35.74
N ILE A 18 15.26 -38.76 34.89
CA ILE A 18 14.88 -40.16 34.97
C ILE A 18 15.63 -40.88 36.12
N LEU A 19 16.83 -40.44 36.50
CA LEU A 19 17.55 -41.04 37.64
C LEU A 19 16.98 -40.64 39.01
N ALA A 20 16.16 -39.59 39.10
CA ALA A 20 15.53 -39.12 40.34
C ALA A 20 14.12 -39.68 40.56
N ALA A 21 13.46 -40.30 39.55
CA ALA A 21 12.07 -40.76 39.57
C ALA A 21 11.93 -42.31 39.67
N ALA A 22 13.00 -43.04 39.99
CA ALA A 22 13.00 -44.51 40.02
C ALA A 22 12.32 -45.13 41.26
N LEU A 23 11.37 -44.44 41.92
CA LEU A 23 10.72 -44.96 43.14
C LEU A 23 9.22 -45.10 43.11
N THR A 24 8.48 -44.83 41.98
CA THR A 24 7.06 -45.16 41.86
C THR A 24 6.64 -45.45 40.43
N GLY A 25 6.43 -46.71 40.12
CA GLY A 25 6.24 -47.27 38.76
C GLY A 25 4.99 -46.87 37.97
N ASN A 26 4.11 -45.98 38.45
CA ASN A 26 2.88 -45.54 37.72
C ASN A 26 2.91 -44.09 37.23
N SER A 27 3.90 -43.32 37.60
CA SER A 27 4.01 -41.91 37.20
C SER A 27 4.80 -41.70 35.88
N VAL A 28 5.63 -42.66 35.50
CA VAL A 28 6.54 -42.50 34.32
C VAL A 28 5.77 -42.66 33.02
N ILE A 29 4.73 -43.51 32.98
CA ILE A 29 3.92 -43.70 31.73
C ILE A 29 3.01 -42.49 31.48
N ALA A 30 2.46 -41.88 32.52
CA ALA A 30 1.62 -40.68 32.39
C ALA A 30 2.45 -39.45 31.94
N TYR A 31 3.69 -39.32 32.41
CA TYR A 31 4.60 -38.24 31.98
C TYR A 31 5.14 -38.43 30.56
N ALA A 32 5.39 -39.68 30.16
CA ALA A 32 5.82 -39.97 28.80
C ALA A 32 4.70 -39.70 27.77
N ALA A 33 3.45 -40.11 28.08
CA ALA A 33 2.30 -39.83 27.22
C ALA A 33 1.96 -38.33 27.14
N ALA A 34 2.05 -37.58 28.26
CA ALA A 34 1.87 -36.13 28.26
C ALA A 34 2.98 -35.40 27.54
N PHE A 35 4.20 -35.95 27.48
CA PHE A 35 5.33 -35.39 26.77
C PHE A 35 5.26 -35.67 25.26
N GLU A 36 4.77 -36.87 24.87
CA GLU A 36 4.52 -37.17 23.45
C GLU A 36 3.33 -36.35 22.93
N GLU A 37 2.27 -36.16 23.70
CA GLU A 37 1.13 -35.30 23.34
C GLU A 37 1.51 -33.81 23.27
N SER A 38 2.36 -33.33 24.20
CA SER A 38 2.90 -31.98 24.11
C SER A 38 3.94 -31.79 22.97
N ALA A 39 4.69 -32.85 22.66
CA ALA A 39 5.64 -32.83 21.53
C ALA A 39 4.92 -32.95 20.19
N GLN A 40 3.81 -33.68 20.11
CA GLN A 40 2.95 -33.71 18.92
C GLN A 40 2.18 -32.40 18.76
N ASN A 41 1.65 -31.81 19.84
CA ASN A 41 1.04 -30.46 19.78
C ASN A 41 2.03 -29.35 19.48
N VAL A 42 3.32 -29.48 19.86
CA VAL A 42 4.39 -28.56 19.42
C VAL A 42 4.81 -28.83 17.99
N GLN A 43 4.62 -30.05 17.48
CA GLN A 43 4.92 -30.39 16.10
C GLN A 43 3.74 -30.12 15.15
N GLU A 44 2.50 -30.16 15.64
CA GLU A 44 1.31 -29.71 14.89
C GLU A 44 1.10 -28.18 14.96
N ASN A 45 1.57 -27.50 16.02
CA ASN A 45 1.60 -26.05 16.09
C ASN A 45 2.88 -25.43 15.47
N ASN A 46 3.84 -26.26 15.01
CA ASN A 46 4.93 -25.87 14.12
C ASN A 46 4.66 -26.26 12.64
N THR A 47 3.42 -26.50 12.25
CA THR A 47 3.00 -26.06 10.94
C THR A 47 3.10 -24.54 11.05
N SER A 48 4.25 -23.99 10.63
CA SER A 48 4.41 -22.61 10.30
C SER A 48 3.08 -22.11 9.77
N GLU A 49 2.44 -21.15 10.40
CA GLU A 49 1.78 -20.11 9.66
C GLU A 49 2.86 -19.60 8.71
N GLU A 50 2.97 -20.25 7.56
CA GLU A 50 3.53 -19.64 6.38
C GLU A 50 2.58 -18.49 6.10
N THR A 51 2.76 -17.36 6.78
CA THR A 51 2.18 -16.10 6.41
C THR A 51 2.66 -15.92 4.98
N GLU A 52 1.75 -16.16 4.02
CA GLU A 52 2.01 -15.82 2.63
C GLU A 52 2.40 -14.36 2.64
N LEU A 53 3.64 -14.08 2.24
CA LEU A 53 4.10 -12.70 2.11
C LEU A 53 3.14 -12.03 1.13
N LYS A 54 2.63 -10.87 1.49
CA LYS A 54 1.82 -10.06 0.59
C LYS A 54 2.64 -9.68 -0.64
N GLU A 55 1.99 -9.42 -1.75
CA GLU A 55 2.64 -8.86 -2.93
C GLU A 55 3.46 -7.63 -2.55
N ASN A 56 4.68 -7.51 -3.07
CA ASN A 56 5.63 -6.42 -2.75
C ASN A 56 6.02 -6.32 -1.26
N SER A 57 6.15 -7.46 -0.60
CA SER A 57 6.56 -7.60 0.80
C SER A 57 7.68 -8.62 0.97
N TRP A 58 8.56 -8.75 -0.02
CA TRP A 58 9.68 -9.70 0.04
C TRP A 58 10.60 -9.44 1.23
N ARG A 59 11.26 -10.52 1.66
CA ARG A 59 12.18 -10.55 2.79
C ARG A 59 13.44 -11.28 2.41
N TYR A 60 14.55 -10.81 2.94
CA TYR A 60 15.87 -11.41 2.74
C TYR A 60 16.48 -11.82 4.08
N GLU A 61 17.35 -12.80 4.07
CA GLU A 61 18.21 -13.18 5.21
C GLU A 61 19.62 -13.45 4.68
N ASN A 62 20.61 -12.65 5.09
CA ASN A 62 21.97 -12.65 4.57
C ASN A 62 22.04 -12.44 3.04
N GLY A 63 21.21 -11.57 2.49
CA GLY A 63 21.14 -11.27 1.06
C GLY A 63 20.43 -12.32 0.20
N GLU A 64 19.94 -13.42 0.80
CA GLU A 64 19.19 -14.46 0.09
C GLU A 64 17.69 -14.34 0.35
N PRO A 65 16.83 -14.43 -0.67
CA PRO A 65 15.40 -14.32 -0.50
C PRO A 65 14.85 -15.46 0.38
N ILE A 66 14.08 -15.10 1.42
CA ILE A 66 13.44 -16.07 2.32
C ILE A 66 12.26 -16.74 1.64
N LYS A 67 11.44 -15.95 0.96
CA LYS A 67 10.31 -16.36 0.12
C LYS A 67 10.15 -15.38 -1.02
N ASN A 68 9.86 -15.91 -2.17
CA ASN A 68 9.63 -15.13 -3.38
C ASN A 68 8.13 -15.12 -3.71
N ASN A 69 7.39 -14.12 -3.20
CA ASN A 69 6.05 -13.81 -3.70
C ASN A 69 6.16 -12.89 -4.92
N ARG A 70 7.04 -13.25 -5.85
CA ARG A 70 7.12 -12.57 -7.14
C ARG A 70 5.94 -13.04 -7.98
N ALA A 71 4.86 -12.27 -7.99
CA ALA A 71 3.93 -12.33 -9.09
C ALA A 71 4.61 -11.65 -10.28
N SER A 72 5.44 -12.42 -11.01
CA SER A 72 5.92 -12.00 -12.32
C SER A 72 4.71 -11.79 -13.22
N ARG A 73 4.39 -10.56 -13.54
CA ARG A 73 3.52 -10.22 -14.66
C ARG A 73 4.43 -9.95 -15.84
N ALA A 74 4.49 -10.89 -16.77
CA ALA A 74 5.11 -10.63 -18.06
C ALA A 74 4.48 -9.37 -18.65
N ALA A 75 5.31 -8.44 -19.10
CA ALA A 75 4.86 -7.24 -19.81
C ALA A 75 3.96 -7.67 -20.98
N THR A 76 2.75 -7.16 -21.01
CA THR A 76 1.76 -7.52 -22.05
C THR A 76 1.76 -6.51 -23.21
N TYR A 77 2.27 -5.32 -22.97
CA TYR A 77 2.33 -4.24 -23.94
C TYR A 77 3.71 -4.19 -24.63
N PRO A 78 3.77 -4.13 -26.00
CA PRO A 78 5.04 -4.21 -26.72
C PRO A 78 6.06 -3.09 -26.42
N TYR A 79 5.58 -1.96 -25.89
CA TYR A 79 6.40 -0.81 -25.51
C TYR A 79 6.37 -0.57 -24.00
N ALA A 80 6.12 -1.65 -23.23
CA ALA A 80 6.12 -1.57 -21.77
C ALA A 80 7.42 -0.95 -21.25
N TRP A 81 7.28 0.01 -20.32
CA TRP A 81 8.38 0.74 -19.71
C TRP A 81 9.19 1.63 -20.67
N GLU A 82 8.65 1.90 -21.85
CA GLU A 82 9.26 2.77 -22.85
C GLU A 82 8.56 4.12 -22.94
N LYS A 83 9.17 5.05 -23.68
CA LYS A 83 8.60 6.37 -23.92
C LYS A 83 7.72 6.35 -25.17
N VAL A 84 6.43 6.57 -25.00
CA VAL A 84 5.44 6.67 -26.08
C VAL A 84 4.87 8.08 -26.07
N ASP A 85 4.91 8.76 -27.22
CA ASP A 85 4.46 10.16 -27.37
C ASP A 85 5.05 11.12 -26.32
N GLY A 86 6.31 10.87 -25.93
CA GLY A 86 7.02 11.70 -24.96
C GLY A 86 6.77 11.38 -23.50
N GLN A 87 5.92 10.41 -23.17
CA GLN A 87 5.63 9.95 -21.81
C GLN A 87 6.05 8.50 -21.61
N TYR A 88 6.56 8.14 -20.44
CA TYR A 88 6.79 6.75 -20.09
C TYR A 88 5.47 6.06 -19.83
N VAL A 89 5.37 4.80 -20.30
CA VAL A 89 4.19 3.96 -20.10
C VAL A 89 4.55 2.71 -19.29
N ASN A 90 3.58 2.20 -18.53
CA ASN A 90 3.73 0.99 -17.73
C ASN A 90 3.60 -0.29 -18.60
N ASP A 91 3.59 -1.45 -17.95
CA ASP A 91 3.44 -2.77 -18.59
C ASP A 91 2.08 -2.97 -19.28
N ARG A 92 1.12 -2.06 -19.06
CA ARG A 92 -0.20 -2.04 -19.72
C ARG A 92 -0.31 -1.01 -20.82
N GLY A 93 0.72 -0.17 -21.02
CA GLY A 93 0.68 0.93 -21.97
C GLY A 93 -0.01 2.19 -21.44
N GLU A 94 -0.26 2.27 -20.13
CA GLU A 94 -0.80 3.44 -19.48
C GLU A 94 0.34 4.40 -19.11
N ALA A 95 0.15 5.70 -19.25
CA ALA A 95 1.15 6.69 -18.87
C ALA A 95 1.51 6.57 -17.38
N ILE A 96 2.81 6.69 -17.05
CA ILE A 96 3.31 6.75 -15.67
C ILE A 96 3.40 8.22 -15.25
N PRO A 97 2.44 8.71 -14.44
CA PRO A 97 2.43 10.12 -14.05
C PRO A 97 3.70 10.49 -13.27
N GLY A 98 4.35 11.57 -13.66
CA GLY A 98 5.53 12.07 -12.96
C GLY A 98 6.86 11.39 -13.33
N ALA A 99 6.86 10.31 -14.13
CA ALA A 99 8.11 9.68 -14.59
C ALA A 99 8.92 10.63 -15.47
N GLN A 100 10.15 10.94 -15.06
CA GLN A 100 11.05 11.85 -15.75
C GLN A 100 12.15 11.12 -16.52
N LYS A 101 12.72 10.09 -15.91
CA LYS A 101 13.84 9.32 -16.45
C LYS A 101 13.66 7.85 -16.16
N LYS A 102 14.09 7.00 -17.11
CA LYS A 102 14.19 5.56 -16.95
C LYS A 102 15.62 5.21 -16.52
N GLY A 103 15.74 4.38 -15.51
CA GLY A 103 17.01 3.91 -14.99
C GLY A 103 17.00 2.44 -14.59
N ILE A 104 18.15 1.99 -14.14
CA ILE A 104 18.36 0.63 -13.61
C ILE A 104 19.08 0.70 -12.28
N ASP A 105 18.89 -0.30 -11.43
CA ASP A 105 19.84 -0.54 -10.36
C ASP A 105 20.56 -1.87 -10.59
N VAL A 106 21.84 -1.89 -10.22
CA VAL A 106 22.75 -2.98 -10.59
C VAL A 106 23.75 -3.32 -9.49
N SER A 107 24.20 -4.58 -9.51
CA SER A 107 25.21 -5.12 -8.61
C SER A 107 26.06 -6.18 -9.33
N GLU A 108 26.95 -6.83 -8.59
CA GLU A 108 27.75 -7.97 -9.10
C GLU A 108 26.87 -9.12 -9.66
N HIS A 109 25.60 -9.20 -9.25
CA HIS A 109 24.68 -10.24 -9.72
C HIS A 109 24.28 -10.08 -11.19
N ASN A 110 24.39 -8.87 -11.75
CA ASN A 110 24.16 -8.60 -13.16
C ASN A 110 25.37 -8.93 -14.06
N GLY A 111 26.49 -9.35 -13.43
CA GLY A 111 27.73 -9.66 -14.14
C GLY A 111 28.44 -8.41 -14.69
N THR A 112 29.32 -8.60 -15.68
CA THR A 112 30.00 -7.47 -16.32
C THR A 112 29.10 -6.82 -17.37
N ILE A 113 28.85 -5.54 -17.20
CA ILE A 113 27.90 -4.76 -18.01
C ILE A 113 28.62 -4.02 -19.13
N ASP A 114 28.06 -4.06 -20.35
CA ASP A 114 28.46 -3.19 -21.47
C ASP A 114 27.67 -1.88 -21.42
N TRP A 115 28.21 -0.91 -20.70
CA TRP A 115 27.55 0.38 -20.48
C TRP A 115 27.36 1.23 -21.73
N ASN A 116 28.12 0.98 -22.81
CA ASN A 116 27.84 1.66 -24.09
C ASN A 116 26.49 1.22 -24.66
N LYS A 117 26.19 -0.08 -24.56
CA LYS A 117 24.91 -0.61 -25.00
C LYS A 117 23.76 -0.17 -24.06
N VAL A 118 23.97 -0.24 -22.74
CA VAL A 118 23.01 0.24 -21.75
C VAL A 118 22.59 1.69 -22.04
N LYS A 119 23.56 2.56 -22.31
CA LYS A 119 23.27 3.96 -22.69
C LYS A 119 22.54 4.06 -24.04
N ALA A 120 22.90 3.25 -25.02
CA ALA A 120 22.25 3.23 -26.34
C ALA A 120 20.82 2.69 -26.27
N ASP A 121 20.51 1.83 -25.29
CA ASP A 121 19.18 1.28 -25.00
C ASP A 121 18.26 2.26 -24.25
N GLY A 122 18.72 3.50 -24.04
CA GLY A 122 17.89 4.59 -23.50
C GLY A 122 17.85 4.68 -21.98
N ILE A 123 18.77 4.02 -21.26
CA ILE A 123 18.91 4.19 -19.82
C ILE A 123 19.52 5.55 -19.51
N GLU A 124 18.85 6.33 -18.68
CA GLU A 124 19.16 7.73 -18.40
C GLU A 124 19.85 7.93 -17.04
N PHE A 125 19.80 6.93 -16.14
CA PHE A 125 20.52 6.92 -14.86
C PHE A 125 20.72 5.49 -14.34
N ALA A 126 21.63 5.34 -13.37
CA ALA A 126 21.83 4.09 -12.68
C ALA A 126 21.95 4.30 -11.16
N ILE A 127 21.56 3.29 -10.36
CA ILE A 127 21.91 3.21 -8.95
C ILE A 127 22.79 1.97 -8.78
N ILE A 128 24.02 2.16 -8.32
CA ILE A 128 25.08 1.12 -8.35
C ILE A 128 25.33 0.64 -6.93
N ARG A 129 25.25 -0.69 -6.70
CA ARG A 129 25.67 -1.26 -5.41
C ARG A 129 27.17 -1.08 -5.20
N CYS A 130 27.56 -0.42 -4.12
CA CYS A 130 28.95 -0.33 -3.76
C CYS A 130 29.42 -1.56 -2.93
N GLY A 131 28.53 -2.12 -2.13
CA GLY A 131 28.83 -3.26 -1.26
C GLY A 131 27.66 -3.62 -0.36
N TYR A 132 27.93 -4.39 0.66
CA TYR A 132 26.96 -4.81 1.67
C TYR A 132 27.62 -4.94 3.05
N GLY A 133 26.85 -4.61 4.10
CA GLY A 133 27.31 -4.75 5.48
C GLY A 133 28.49 -3.86 5.85
N GLN A 134 29.15 -4.22 6.94
CA GLN A 134 30.21 -3.43 7.57
C GLN A 134 31.41 -3.23 6.67
N ASP A 135 32.28 -2.24 7.02
CA ASP A 135 33.47 -1.88 6.26
C ASP A 135 34.53 -3.01 6.26
N MET A 136 34.38 -3.90 5.33
CA MET A 136 35.28 -5.02 5.03
C MET A 136 35.43 -5.16 3.52
N VAL A 137 36.69 -5.17 3.04
CA VAL A 137 36.98 -5.29 1.59
C VAL A 137 36.34 -6.54 0.95
N SER A 138 36.12 -7.62 1.73
CA SER A 138 35.43 -8.82 1.24
C SER A 138 33.91 -8.61 1.00
N GLN A 139 33.36 -7.50 1.43
CA GLN A 139 31.96 -7.11 1.26
C GLN A 139 31.79 -6.01 0.20
N ASP A 140 32.86 -5.56 -0.41
CA ASP A 140 32.80 -4.68 -1.58
C ASP A 140 32.12 -5.42 -2.74
N ASP A 141 31.28 -4.72 -3.50
CA ASP A 141 30.70 -5.29 -4.72
C ASP A 141 31.78 -5.46 -5.79
N LYS A 142 31.89 -6.65 -6.35
CA LYS A 142 32.98 -6.99 -7.28
C LYS A 142 32.92 -6.26 -8.61
N GLN A 143 31.78 -5.68 -8.94
CA GLN A 143 31.58 -4.87 -10.16
C GLN A 143 31.56 -3.37 -9.88
N TRP A 144 31.73 -2.95 -8.61
CA TRP A 144 31.68 -1.54 -8.20
C TRP A 144 32.57 -0.64 -9.09
N GLU A 145 33.87 -0.91 -9.10
CA GLU A 145 34.83 -0.09 -9.84
C GLU A 145 34.55 -0.05 -11.36
N HIS A 146 34.14 -1.19 -11.92
CA HIS A 146 33.76 -1.26 -13.33
C HIS A 146 32.53 -0.39 -13.61
N ASN A 147 31.49 -0.56 -12.83
CA ASN A 147 30.21 0.10 -13.07
C ASN A 147 30.33 1.61 -12.88
N VAL A 148 30.96 2.08 -11.80
CA VAL A 148 31.10 3.50 -11.51
C VAL A 148 32.01 4.18 -12.55
N SER A 149 33.17 3.58 -12.86
CA SER A 149 34.12 4.15 -13.86
C SER A 149 33.48 4.28 -15.24
N GLU A 150 32.67 3.31 -15.66
CA GLU A 150 32.00 3.32 -16.95
C GLU A 150 30.85 4.37 -16.99
N CYS A 151 30.09 4.51 -15.91
CA CYS A 151 29.09 5.58 -15.79
C CYS A 151 29.74 6.95 -15.88
N GLU A 152 30.83 7.19 -15.16
CA GLU A 152 31.58 8.44 -15.20
C GLU A 152 32.18 8.71 -16.59
N ARG A 153 32.81 7.69 -17.21
CA ARG A 153 33.37 7.77 -18.56
C ARG A 153 32.33 8.16 -19.62
N LEU A 154 31.12 7.61 -19.48
CA LEU A 154 30.02 7.82 -20.43
C LEU A 154 29.13 9.01 -20.08
N GLY A 155 29.32 9.63 -18.91
CA GLY A 155 28.46 10.70 -18.41
C GLY A 155 27.03 10.20 -18.16
N ILE A 156 26.87 8.97 -17.67
CA ILE A 156 25.59 8.44 -17.16
C ILE A 156 25.47 8.91 -15.71
N PRO A 157 24.48 9.73 -15.37
CA PRO A 157 24.26 10.12 -13.98
C PRO A 157 23.99 8.90 -13.10
N TYR A 158 24.64 8.83 -11.94
CA TYR A 158 24.47 7.69 -11.06
C TYR A 158 24.30 8.07 -9.59
N GLY A 159 23.63 7.20 -8.83
CA GLY A 159 23.63 7.12 -7.39
C GLY A 159 24.25 5.81 -6.93
N VAL A 160 24.31 5.60 -5.63
CA VAL A 160 24.97 4.48 -5.00
C VAL A 160 24.02 3.83 -4.00
N TYR A 161 24.10 2.52 -3.79
CA TYR A 161 23.44 1.89 -2.64
C TYR A 161 24.35 0.90 -1.92
N LEU A 162 24.09 0.75 -0.63
CA LEU A 162 24.70 -0.26 0.23
C LEU A 162 23.61 -1.12 0.85
N TYR A 163 23.69 -2.43 0.65
CA TYR A 163 22.78 -3.39 1.25
C TYR A 163 23.12 -3.57 2.74
N SER A 164 22.16 -3.27 3.62
CA SER A 164 22.41 -3.22 5.07
C SER A 164 22.22 -4.56 5.78
N TYR A 165 23.13 -4.87 6.69
CA TYR A 165 23.00 -5.89 7.73
C TYR A 165 23.06 -5.32 9.14
N ALA A 166 22.85 -4.02 9.31
CA ALA A 166 22.96 -3.38 10.60
C ALA A 166 21.76 -3.72 11.51
N ASP A 167 22.06 -4.30 12.65
CA ASP A 167 21.15 -4.52 13.77
C ASP A 167 21.47 -3.64 14.97
N THR A 168 22.54 -2.82 14.86
CA THR A 168 22.97 -1.81 15.86
C THR A 168 23.48 -0.55 15.19
N VAL A 169 23.51 0.53 15.95
CA VAL A 169 24.04 1.82 15.46
C VAL A 169 25.56 1.76 15.16
N GLU A 170 26.30 0.92 15.85
CA GLU A 170 27.74 0.72 15.60
C GLU A 170 27.97 0.03 14.23
N LYS A 171 27.13 -0.94 13.89
CA LYS A 171 27.19 -1.55 12.56
C LYS A 171 26.80 -0.56 11.47
N ALA A 172 25.73 0.22 11.67
CA ALA A 172 25.34 1.27 10.74
C ALA A 172 26.45 2.32 10.53
N ALA A 173 27.15 2.70 11.60
CA ALA A 173 28.30 3.59 11.49
C ALA A 173 29.46 2.95 10.68
N SER A 174 29.68 1.66 10.84
CA SER A 174 30.66 0.92 10.02
C SER A 174 30.24 0.81 8.56
N GLU A 175 28.94 0.60 8.29
CA GLU A 175 28.39 0.60 6.94
C GLU A 175 28.53 1.97 6.25
N ALA A 176 28.36 3.07 7.00
CA ALA A 176 28.63 4.41 6.48
C ALA A 176 30.12 4.58 6.11
N GLN A 177 31.06 4.09 6.94
CA GLN A 177 32.49 4.12 6.60
C GLN A 177 32.80 3.26 5.37
N HIS A 178 32.13 2.13 5.20
CA HIS A 178 32.24 1.29 4.01
C HIS A 178 31.92 2.08 2.73
N VAL A 179 30.78 2.74 2.70
CA VAL A 179 30.39 3.59 1.56
C VAL A 179 31.39 4.71 1.33
N LEU A 180 31.76 5.44 2.39
CA LEU A 180 32.67 6.57 2.27
C LEU A 180 34.05 6.18 1.74
N ARG A 181 34.56 4.99 2.12
CA ARG A 181 35.79 4.44 1.57
C ARG A 181 35.67 4.16 0.06
N LEU A 182 34.56 3.58 -0.39
CA LEU A 182 34.33 3.24 -1.78
C LEU A 182 34.00 4.47 -2.64
N LEU A 183 33.54 5.54 -2.05
CA LEU A 183 33.30 6.79 -2.73
C LEU A 183 34.55 7.68 -2.88
N GLU A 184 35.69 7.27 -2.31
CA GLU A 184 36.92 8.05 -2.45
C GLU A 184 37.33 8.17 -3.94
N GLY A 185 37.30 9.42 -4.45
CA GLY A 185 37.59 9.72 -5.87
C GLY A 185 36.38 9.70 -6.80
N HIS A 186 35.20 9.35 -6.31
CA HIS A 186 33.94 9.30 -7.07
C HIS A 186 32.95 10.38 -6.62
N ASN A 187 32.16 10.88 -7.57
CA ASN A 187 31.18 11.94 -7.32
C ASN A 187 29.81 11.56 -7.87
N PRO A 188 29.01 10.78 -7.13
CA PRO A 188 27.68 10.42 -7.57
C PRO A 188 26.79 11.65 -7.74
N THR A 189 25.99 11.68 -8.79
CA THR A 189 25.05 12.76 -9.10
C THR A 189 23.78 12.65 -8.26
N TYR A 190 23.43 11.43 -7.91
CA TYR A 190 22.23 11.08 -7.13
C TYR A 190 22.63 10.59 -5.74
N PRO A 191 21.64 10.45 -4.81
CA PRO A 191 21.91 10.09 -3.43
C PRO A 191 22.65 8.75 -3.25
N VAL A 192 23.23 8.62 -2.07
CA VAL A 192 23.65 7.35 -1.49
C VAL A 192 22.45 6.77 -0.75
N TYR A 193 21.96 5.64 -1.20
CA TYR A 193 20.82 4.97 -0.61
C TYR A 193 21.22 3.89 0.38
N TYR A 194 20.58 3.88 1.52
CA TYR A 194 20.69 2.83 2.52
C TYR A 194 19.56 1.83 2.29
N ASP A 195 19.92 0.61 1.89
CA ASP A 195 18.99 -0.44 1.50
C ASP A 195 18.59 -1.26 2.73
N LEU A 196 17.35 -1.08 3.17
CA LEU A 196 16.77 -1.68 4.36
C LEU A 196 15.70 -2.70 3.98
N GLU A 197 16.07 -3.97 3.87
CA GLU A 197 15.13 -5.05 3.54
C GLU A 197 15.54 -6.42 4.13
N ASP A 198 16.68 -6.47 4.85
CA ASP A 198 17.14 -7.72 5.45
C ASP A 198 16.42 -8.02 6.76
N ARG A 199 16.18 -9.30 7.00
CA ARG A 199 15.51 -9.80 8.20
C ARG A 199 16.21 -9.42 9.51
N VAL A 200 17.49 -9.20 9.47
CA VAL A 200 18.25 -8.75 10.65
C VAL A 200 17.80 -7.36 11.10
N THR A 201 17.50 -6.49 10.16
CA THR A 201 16.95 -5.15 10.41
C THR A 201 15.45 -5.22 10.69
N GLU A 202 14.71 -6.10 10.00
CA GLU A 202 13.28 -6.31 10.25
C GLU A 202 12.96 -6.62 11.72
N ALA A 203 13.80 -7.41 12.38
CA ALA A 203 13.64 -7.83 13.77
C ALA A 203 13.75 -6.68 14.79
N LEU A 204 14.20 -5.50 14.37
CA LEU A 204 14.35 -4.34 15.22
C LEU A 204 13.01 -3.64 15.48
N SER A 205 12.92 -2.92 16.60
CA SER A 205 11.79 -1.99 16.81
C SER A 205 11.85 -0.83 15.81
N ALA A 206 10.69 -0.21 15.52
CA ALA A 206 10.63 0.98 14.64
C ALA A 206 11.65 2.05 15.04
N SER A 207 11.76 2.37 16.34
CA SER A 207 12.73 3.33 16.84
C SER A 207 14.19 2.91 16.60
N MET A 208 14.52 1.62 16.71
CA MET A 208 15.89 1.16 16.44
C MET A 208 16.19 1.18 14.94
N LYS A 209 15.22 0.83 14.08
CA LYS A 209 15.33 1.02 12.61
C LYS A 209 15.63 2.48 12.28
N GLY A 210 14.90 3.41 12.92
CA GLY A 210 15.14 4.84 12.77
C GLY A 210 16.53 5.27 13.22
N GLN A 211 17.04 4.78 14.35
CA GLN A 211 18.38 5.11 14.83
C GLN A 211 19.47 4.54 13.91
N VAL A 212 19.34 3.32 13.42
CA VAL A 212 20.23 2.69 12.46
C VAL A 212 20.30 3.52 11.18
N ALA A 213 19.14 3.83 10.58
CA ALA A 213 19.06 4.65 9.37
C ALA A 213 19.65 6.05 9.58
N LYS A 214 19.31 6.69 10.71
CA LYS A 214 19.82 8.02 11.03
C LYS A 214 21.35 8.03 11.19
N THR A 215 21.92 7.03 11.84
CA THR A 215 23.37 6.94 12.04
C THR A 215 24.12 6.86 10.70
N PHE A 216 23.63 6.06 9.78
CA PHE A 216 24.20 5.96 8.43
C PHE A 216 24.03 7.27 7.66
N CYS A 217 22.80 7.79 7.56
CA CYS A 217 22.49 8.97 6.78
C CYS A 217 23.22 10.23 7.30
N ASP A 218 23.29 10.41 8.62
CA ASP A 218 24.01 11.56 9.21
C ASP A 218 25.51 11.51 8.87
N ALA A 219 26.13 10.34 8.95
CA ALA A 219 27.56 10.18 8.66
C ALA A 219 27.88 10.45 7.18
N VAL A 220 27.06 9.91 6.26
CA VAL A 220 27.25 10.12 4.81
C VAL A 220 26.92 11.56 4.42
N SER A 221 25.87 12.17 5.01
CA SER A 221 25.55 13.59 4.79
C SER A 221 26.64 14.53 5.31
N ALA A 222 27.23 14.21 6.45
CA ALA A 222 28.33 15.01 7.01
C ALA A 222 29.58 14.99 6.11
N ALA A 223 29.75 13.96 5.29
CA ALA A 223 30.81 13.87 4.27
C ALA A 223 30.44 14.63 2.97
N GLY A 224 29.24 15.22 2.88
CA GLY A 224 28.84 16.07 1.75
C GLY A 224 28.00 15.37 0.68
N TYR A 225 27.58 14.12 0.90
CA TYR A 225 26.74 13.40 -0.03
C TYR A 225 25.25 13.53 0.31
N SER A 226 24.39 13.59 -0.71
CA SER A 226 22.95 13.42 -0.52
C SER A 226 22.65 11.97 -0.14
N VAL A 227 21.63 11.77 0.69
CA VAL A 227 21.27 10.44 1.20
C VAL A 227 19.82 10.09 0.91
N GLY A 228 19.52 8.80 0.92
CA GLY A 228 18.17 8.28 0.79
C GLY A 228 18.03 6.90 1.41
N ILE A 229 16.81 6.41 1.42
CA ILE A 229 16.47 5.07 1.90
C ILE A 229 15.79 4.32 0.76
N TYR A 230 16.22 3.06 0.53
CA TYR A 230 15.50 2.10 -0.30
C TYR A 230 14.79 1.08 0.59
N SER A 231 13.57 0.75 0.22
CA SER A 231 12.88 -0.42 0.70
C SER A 231 11.68 -0.77 -0.18
N ASN A 232 11.08 -1.96 0.02
CA ASN A 232 9.86 -2.33 -0.67
C ASN A 232 8.62 -1.68 -0.03
N LEU A 233 7.47 -1.74 -0.74
CA LEU A 233 6.22 -1.11 -0.34
C LEU A 233 5.76 -1.50 1.07
N ASP A 234 5.88 -2.78 1.43
CA ASP A 234 5.45 -3.25 2.75
C ASP A 234 6.30 -2.67 3.87
N TRP A 235 7.61 -2.60 3.67
CA TRP A 235 8.51 -1.97 4.63
C TRP A 235 8.22 -0.47 4.80
N TRP A 236 8.02 0.26 3.72
CA TRP A 236 7.64 1.67 3.77
C TRP A 236 6.31 1.91 4.48
N THR A 237 5.38 0.95 4.40
CA THR A 237 4.04 1.08 4.99
C THR A 237 3.99 0.60 6.45
N ASN A 238 4.72 -0.46 6.79
CA ASN A 238 4.51 -1.19 8.04
C ASN A 238 5.76 -1.27 8.94
N GLU A 239 6.97 -1.14 8.39
CA GLU A 239 8.22 -1.36 9.11
C GLU A 239 9.00 -0.05 9.41
N LEU A 240 9.08 0.85 8.45
CA LEU A 240 9.82 2.12 8.55
C LEU A 240 8.91 3.23 9.08
N THR A 241 8.32 3.00 10.27
CA THR A 241 7.26 3.85 10.85
C THR A 241 7.78 4.86 11.90
N ASP A 242 9.08 4.93 12.16
CA ASP A 242 9.65 5.99 12.97
C ASP A 242 9.64 7.32 12.22
N SER A 243 9.33 8.42 12.92
CA SER A 243 9.21 9.76 12.32
C SER A 243 10.49 10.26 11.63
N VAL A 244 11.64 9.64 11.90
CA VAL A 244 12.89 10.00 11.21
C VAL A 244 12.83 9.71 9.70
N PHE A 245 12.00 8.74 9.29
CA PHE A 245 11.80 8.43 7.88
C PHE A 245 10.93 9.46 7.14
N ASP A 246 10.36 10.43 7.87
CA ASP A 246 9.67 11.59 7.29
C ASP A 246 10.62 12.77 7.04
N ASN A 247 11.94 12.59 7.26
CA ASN A 247 12.95 13.62 7.02
C ASN A 247 12.92 14.05 5.53
N PRO A 248 12.57 15.30 5.21
CA PRO A 248 12.45 15.78 3.83
C PRO A 248 13.78 15.85 3.07
N ASN A 249 14.92 15.75 3.79
CA ASN A 249 16.24 15.74 3.17
C ASN A 249 16.72 14.33 2.80
N TRP A 250 15.94 13.30 3.11
CA TRP A 250 16.23 11.93 2.72
C TRP A 250 15.40 11.54 1.50
N SER A 251 16.08 11.23 0.41
CA SER A 251 15.42 10.71 -0.78
C SER A 251 14.77 9.35 -0.51
N LYS A 252 13.56 9.13 -1.01
CA LYS A 252 12.85 7.86 -0.87
C LYS A 252 12.85 7.09 -2.18
N TRP A 253 13.37 5.87 -2.12
CA TRP A 253 13.34 4.93 -3.23
C TRP A 253 12.42 3.77 -2.85
N VAL A 254 11.26 3.70 -3.50
CA VAL A 254 10.21 2.72 -3.20
C VAL A 254 10.22 1.62 -4.25
N ALA A 255 10.31 0.38 -3.81
CA ALA A 255 10.16 -0.76 -4.68
C ALA A 255 8.73 -1.33 -4.58
N GLN A 256 8.05 -1.32 -5.70
CA GLN A 256 6.79 -2.01 -5.92
C GLN A 256 6.74 -2.50 -7.36
N TRP A 257 6.86 -3.79 -7.56
CA TRP A 257 6.83 -4.41 -8.88
C TRP A 257 5.37 -4.55 -9.34
N SER A 258 4.90 -3.53 -10.00
CA SER A 258 3.49 -3.37 -10.40
C SER A 258 3.39 -2.38 -11.55
N SER A 259 2.22 -2.31 -12.18
CA SER A 259 1.91 -1.31 -13.21
C SER A 259 1.90 0.12 -12.69
N THR A 260 1.64 0.30 -11.38
CA THR A 260 1.59 1.60 -10.71
C THR A 260 2.21 1.50 -9.32
N CYS A 261 2.76 2.59 -8.81
CA CYS A 261 3.17 2.68 -7.41
C CYS A 261 1.98 3.12 -6.55
N SER A 262 1.65 2.31 -5.54
CA SER A 262 0.55 2.60 -4.60
C SER A 262 1.03 3.14 -3.25
N TYR A 263 2.32 3.44 -3.10
CA TYR A 263 2.83 4.11 -1.91
C TYR A 263 2.22 5.52 -1.82
N THR A 264 1.60 5.83 -0.69
CA THR A 264 0.86 7.08 -0.50
C THR A 264 1.72 8.25 -0.04
N GLY A 265 2.97 8.01 0.38
CA GLY A 265 3.93 9.04 0.72
C GLY A 265 4.67 9.58 -0.51
N THR A 266 5.51 10.61 -0.29
CA THR A 266 6.40 11.13 -1.33
C THR A 266 7.55 10.15 -1.60
N TYR A 267 7.96 10.01 -2.85
CA TYR A 267 9.14 9.24 -3.25
C TYR A 267 9.77 9.81 -4.52
N ASP A 268 11.07 9.63 -4.65
CA ASP A 268 11.87 10.18 -5.75
C ASP A 268 12.17 9.13 -6.81
N ILE A 269 12.27 7.87 -6.41
CA ILE A 269 12.50 6.75 -7.34
C ILE A 269 11.47 5.65 -7.05
N TRP A 270 10.93 5.09 -8.13
CA TRP A 270 10.09 3.91 -8.11
C TRP A 270 10.77 2.76 -8.86
N GLN A 271 11.13 1.69 -8.16
CA GLN A 271 11.54 0.43 -8.77
C GLN A 271 10.27 -0.34 -9.15
N CYS A 272 9.99 -0.39 -10.45
CA CYS A 272 8.72 -0.85 -10.98
C CYS A 272 8.71 -2.33 -11.39
N SER A 273 9.90 -2.91 -11.63
CA SER A 273 10.05 -4.29 -12.08
C SER A 273 11.42 -4.82 -11.75
N SER A 274 11.52 -6.12 -11.45
CA SER A 274 12.79 -6.87 -11.33
C SER A 274 13.07 -7.74 -12.55
N GLU A 275 12.31 -7.61 -13.62
CA GLU A 275 12.38 -8.45 -14.82
C GLU A 275 12.66 -7.63 -16.09
N GLY A 276 13.29 -6.47 -15.93
CA GLY A 276 13.71 -5.64 -17.06
C GLY A 276 14.69 -6.34 -17.97
N ARG A 277 14.66 -5.99 -19.26
CA ARG A 277 15.62 -6.43 -20.25
C ARG A 277 16.27 -5.19 -20.84
N VAL A 278 17.60 -5.13 -20.69
CA VAL A 278 18.39 -3.98 -21.16
C VAL A 278 19.57 -4.50 -21.99
N ASP A 279 19.77 -3.96 -23.19
CA ASP A 279 20.92 -4.37 -23.98
C ASP A 279 22.22 -3.94 -23.29
N GLY A 280 23.19 -4.87 -23.27
CA GLY A 280 24.44 -4.68 -22.51
C GLY A 280 24.47 -5.42 -21.16
N ILE A 281 23.34 -5.93 -20.65
CA ILE A 281 23.27 -6.74 -19.45
C ILE A 281 22.94 -8.19 -19.86
N GLY A 282 23.86 -9.15 -19.62
CA GLY A 282 23.65 -10.58 -19.94
C GLY A 282 23.21 -10.81 -21.39
N ASN A 283 23.69 -10.00 -22.35
CA ASN A 283 23.24 -9.99 -23.75
C ASN A 283 21.72 -9.74 -23.93
N GLY A 284 21.11 -8.93 -23.04
CA GLY A 284 19.69 -8.63 -23.04
C GLY A 284 18.82 -9.82 -22.59
N GLN A 285 19.39 -10.83 -21.93
CA GLN A 285 18.69 -12.01 -21.47
C GLN A 285 18.64 -12.15 -19.93
N THR A 286 19.48 -11.38 -19.24
CA THR A 286 19.50 -11.34 -17.77
C THR A 286 18.51 -10.28 -17.25
N ASP A 287 17.76 -10.63 -16.21
CA ASP A 287 16.88 -9.71 -15.54
C ASP A 287 17.66 -8.58 -14.87
N VAL A 288 17.08 -7.38 -14.92
CA VAL A 288 17.62 -6.21 -14.24
C VAL A 288 16.46 -5.38 -13.68
N ASP A 289 16.68 -4.77 -12.53
CA ASP A 289 15.69 -3.94 -11.88
C ASP A 289 15.51 -2.62 -12.65
N LEU A 290 14.25 -2.33 -13.04
CA LEU A 290 13.88 -1.10 -13.74
C LEU A 290 13.33 -0.07 -12.75
N ASN A 291 13.78 1.17 -12.97
CA ASN A 291 13.46 2.29 -12.11
C ASN A 291 12.97 3.48 -12.93
N PHE A 292 12.03 4.21 -12.36
CA PHE A 292 11.70 5.56 -12.82
C PHE A 292 12.11 6.59 -11.77
N MET A 293 12.90 7.56 -12.19
CA MET A 293 13.04 8.78 -11.41
C MET A 293 11.76 9.58 -11.59
N MET A 294 11.12 9.85 -10.49
CA MET A 294 9.90 10.61 -10.46
C MET A 294 10.26 12.10 -10.40
N SER A 295 9.48 12.95 -11.03
CA SER A 295 9.51 14.34 -10.61
C SER A 295 9.26 14.34 -9.12
N SER A 296 10.09 15.03 -8.34
CA SER A 296 9.75 15.33 -6.94
C SER A 296 8.28 15.66 -6.89
N PRO A 297 7.52 15.03 -5.99
CA PRO A 297 6.16 14.55 -6.22
C PRO A 297 5.42 15.43 -7.19
N ALA A 298 4.77 14.78 -8.17
CA ALA A 298 3.98 15.45 -9.19
C ALA A 298 3.28 16.63 -8.55
N PRO A 299 3.22 17.78 -9.17
CA PRO A 299 2.89 19.03 -8.52
C PRO A 299 1.52 18.98 -7.83
N GLY A 300 1.51 18.43 -6.67
CA GLY A 300 0.52 18.51 -5.63
C GLY A 300 1.09 19.28 -4.46
N ALA A 301 2.37 19.61 -4.49
CA ALA A 301 3.03 20.46 -3.52
C ALA A 301 3.72 21.63 -4.22
N GLY A 302 2.95 22.45 -4.93
CA GLY A 302 3.37 23.81 -5.15
C GLY A 302 3.62 24.43 -3.78
N THR A 303 4.84 24.84 -3.48
CA THR A 303 5.09 25.60 -2.27
C THR A 303 4.58 27.01 -2.49
N LEU A 304 3.61 27.41 -1.71
CA LEU A 304 3.09 28.77 -1.74
C LEU A 304 4.08 29.74 -1.07
N GLN A 305 4.40 30.82 -1.74
CA GLN A 305 5.20 31.90 -1.21
C GLN A 305 4.35 33.18 -1.16
N TYR A 306 4.49 33.93 -0.06
CA TYR A 306 3.78 35.18 0.10
C TYR A 306 4.48 36.31 -0.67
N ASP A 307 3.73 36.96 -1.57
CA ASP A 307 4.19 38.15 -2.27
C ASP A 307 3.68 39.40 -1.51
N ALA A 308 4.58 40.04 -0.79
CA ALA A 308 4.26 41.25 -0.01
C ALA A 308 3.86 42.47 -0.88
N ALA A 309 4.23 42.48 -2.16
CA ALA A 309 3.87 43.57 -3.06
C ALA A 309 2.42 43.49 -3.55
N THR A 310 1.91 42.27 -3.75
CA THR A 310 0.53 42.01 -4.21
C THR A 310 -0.38 41.61 -3.05
N GLY A 311 0.16 41.18 -1.91
CA GLY A 311 -0.58 40.64 -0.79
C GLY A 311 -1.20 39.26 -1.08
N THR A 312 -0.62 38.48 -1.99
CA THR A 312 -1.13 37.19 -2.44
C THR A 312 -0.15 36.06 -2.16
N TRP A 313 -0.70 34.86 -1.99
CA TRP A 313 0.10 33.63 -1.95
C TRP A 313 0.12 33.00 -3.33
N ASN A 314 1.32 32.71 -3.83
CA ASN A 314 1.52 32.25 -5.20
C ASN A 314 2.50 31.07 -5.24
N VAL A 315 2.31 30.19 -6.21
CA VAL A 315 3.28 29.16 -6.60
C VAL A 315 4.25 29.77 -7.59
N TYR A 316 5.55 29.62 -7.35
CA TYR A 316 6.60 30.15 -8.23
C TYR A 316 7.37 29.05 -8.94
N LYS A 317 7.74 29.34 -10.18
CA LYS A 317 8.64 28.53 -11.00
C LYS A 317 9.65 29.44 -11.67
N ASN A 318 10.95 29.16 -11.45
CA ASN A 318 12.03 29.96 -12.03
C ASN A 318 11.94 31.48 -11.72
N GLY A 319 11.50 31.82 -10.50
CA GLY A 319 11.40 33.21 -10.03
C GLY A 319 10.19 34.00 -10.51
N SER A 320 9.27 33.38 -11.25
CA SER A 320 7.99 33.97 -11.69
C SER A 320 6.82 33.13 -11.18
N ILE A 321 5.63 33.75 -11.06
CA ILE A 321 4.41 33.00 -10.71
C ILE A 321 4.17 31.92 -11.77
N ASP A 322 4.01 30.68 -11.34
CA ASP A 322 3.69 29.55 -12.22
C ASP A 322 2.21 29.56 -12.60
N THR A 323 1.86 30.32 -13.59
CA THR A 323 0.47 30.43 -14.08
C THR A 323 -0.06 29.14 -14.70
N SER A 324 0.80 28.13 -14.91
CA SER A 324 0.36 26.79 -15.34
C SER A 324 -0.10 25.91 -14.20
N TYR A 325 0.23 26.28 -12.94
CA TYR A 325 -0.11 25.48 -11.77
C TYR A 325 -1.59 25.63 -11.38
N THR A 326 -2.27 24.50 -11.27
CA THR A 326 -3.64 24.39 -10.73
C THR A 326 -3.73 23.11 -9.89
N GLY A 327 -4.21 23.21 -8.65
CA GLY A 327 -4.30 22.10 -7.70
C GLY A 327 -4.00 22.52 -6.27
N LEU A 328 -3.89 21.55 -5.35
CA LEU A 328 -3.53 21.84 -3.96
C LEU A 328 -2.04 22.17 -3.82
N ALA A 329 -1.74 23.24 -3.10
CA ALA A 329 -0.38 23.70 -2.77
C ALA A 329 -0.28 23.99 -1.27
N GLU A 330 0.91 23.84 -0.68
CA GLU A 330 1.14 23.95 0.76
C GLU A 330 1.96 25.19 1.14
N ASN A 331 1.67 25.72 2.32
CA ASN A 331 2.54 26.67 3.05
C ASN A 331 2.54 26.31 4.55
N GLU A 332 3.20 27.13 5.37
CA GLU A 332 3.27 26.95 6.82
C GLU A 332 1.92 26.94 7.56
N TYR A 333 0.82 27.33 6.89
CA TYR A 333 -0.54 27.38 7.45
C TYR A 333 -1.42 26.22 6.96
N GLY A 334 -0.96 25.40 5.96
CA GLY A 334 -1.67 24.25 5.45
C GLY A 334 -1.79 24.18 3.92
N TRP A 335 -2.83 23.48 3.46
CA TRP A 335 -3.10 23.21 2.05
C TRP A 335 -4.17 24.12 1.49
N TRP A 336 -3.89 24.69 0.31
CA TRP A 336 -4.75 25.66 -0.37
C TRP A 336 -4.93 25.27 -1.83
N TYR A 337 -6.14 25.45 -2.36
CA TYR A 337 -6.37 25.25 -3.77
C TYR A 337 -5.91 26.46 -4.58
N VAL A 338 -5.14 26.20 -5.61
CA VAL A 338 -4.52 27.21 -6.47
C VAL A 338 -5.07 27.07 -7.88
N THR A 339 -5.36 28.20 -8.50
CA THR A 339 -5.69 28.29 -9.93
C THR A 339 -4.79 29.33 -10.57
N ASN A 340 -4.15 28.96 -11.69
CA ASN A 340 -3.20 29.84 -12.40
C ASN A 340 -2.10 30.40 -11.49
N GLY A 341 -1.59 29.56 -10.59
CA GLY A 341 -0.47 29.91 -9.70
C GLY A 341 -0.82 30.72 -8.47
N THR A 342 -2.08 31.11 -8.25
CA THR A 342 -2.53 31.92 -7.11
C THR A 342 -3.66 31.22 -6.37
N ILE A 343 -3.77 31.36 -5.02
CA ILE A 343 -4.86 30.75 -4.25
C ILE A 343 -6.21 31.17 -4.80
N ASP A 344 -7.06 30.20 -5.07
CA ASP A 344 -8.44 30.38 -5.50
C ASP A 344 -9.40 30.23 -4.32
N TRP A 345 -9.73 31.33 -3.69
CA TRP A 345 -10.65 31.40 -2.56
C TRP A 345 -12.11 31.04 -2.90
N ASN A 346 -12.44 30.90 -4.18
CA ASN A 346 -13.80 30.53 -4.62
C ASN A 346 -13.94 29.03 -4.91
N TYR A 347 -12.84 28.29 -4.93
CA TYR A 347 -12.90 26.86 -5.24
C TYR A 347 -13.60 26.06 -4.15
N THR A 348 -14.56 25.24 -4.56
CA THR A 348 -15.21 24.24 -3.71
C THR A 348 -15.39 22.96 -4.51
N GLY A 349 -14.93 21.84 -3.96
CA GLY A 349 -14.98 20.54 -4.63
C GLY A 349 -13.87 19.60 -4.18
N MET A 350 -13.77 18.46 -4.86
CA MET A 350 -12.70 17.50 -4.61
C MET A 350 -11.40 17.94 -5.29
N ALA A 351 -10.30 17.86 -4.56
CA ALA A 351 -8.96 18.11 -5.09
C ALA A 351 -7.96 17.11 -4.51
N GLN A 352 -6.97 16.74 -5.30
CA GLN A 352 -5.96 15.77 -4.91
C GLN A 352 -4.64 16.46 -4.56
N ASN A 353 -3.98 15.95 -3.52
CA ASN A 353 -2.58 16.21 -3.25
C ASN A 353 -1.81 14.88 -3.10
N ILE A 354 -0.57 14.95 -2.66
CA ILE A 354 0.29 13.77 -2.42
C ILE A 354 -0.26 12.79 -1.36
N TYR A 355 -1.15 13.25 -0.50
CA TYR A 355 -1.75 12.43 0.58
C TYR A 355 -3.12 11.84 0.19
N GLY A 356 -3.67 12.21 -0.98
CA GLY A 356 -4.94 11.68 -1.46
C GLY A 356 -5.94 12.75 -1.86
N TRP A 357 -7.23 12.36 -1.89
CA TRP A 357 -8.35 13.22 -2.26
C TRP A 357 -8.96 13.92 -1.04
N TRP A 358 -9.13 15.22 -1.16
CA TRP A 358 -9.65 16.10 -0.12
C TRP A 358 -10.84 16.89 -0.62
N TYR A 359 -11.77 17.17 0.26
CA TYR A 359 -12.82 18.13 -0.02
C TYR A 359 -12.38 19.54 0.39
N VAL A 360 -12.47 20.43 -0.54
CA VAL A 360 -12.04 21.83 -0.41
C VAL A 360 -13.27 22.73 -0.37
N THR A 361 -13.29 23.70 0.52
CA THR A 361 -14.30 24.76 0.59
C THR A 361 -13.59 26.10 0.72
N ASN A 362 -13.98 27.07 -0.13
CA ASN A 362 -13.33 28.38 -0.14
C ASN A 362 -11.79 28.30 -0.22
N GLY A 363 -11.29 27.43 -1.08
CA GLY A 363 -9.85 27.30 -1.36
C GLY A 363 -9.04 26.60 -0.29
N THR A 364 -9.61 26.08 0.80
CA THR A 364 -8.90 25.33 1.85
C THR A 364 -9.56 23.98 2.12
N ILE A 365 -8.80 23.00 2.63
CA ILE A 365 -9.35 21.70 2.99
C ILE A 365 -10.38 21.88 4.10
N ASP A 366 -11.58 21.35 3.87
CA ASP A 366 -12.70 21.38 4.82
C ASP A 366 -12.70 20.11 5.67
N TRP A 367 -11.99 20.14 6.76
CA TRP A 367 -11.90 19.04 7.72
C TRP A 367 -13.22 18.65 8.38
N ASN A 368 -14.24 19.50 8.27
CA ASN A 368 -15.56 19.24 8.85
C ASN A 368 -16.57 18.68 7.84
N TYR A 369 -16.20 18.63 6.57
CA TYR A 369 -17.10 18.12 5.54
C TYR A 369 -17.38 16.63 5.73
N VAL A 370 -18.68 16.30 5.75
CA VAL A 370 -19.19 14.93 5.78
C VAL A 370 -20.31 14.81 4.75
N GLY A 371 -20.18 13.88 3.82
CA GLY A 371 -21.20 13.66 2.78
C GLY A 371 -20.62 13.13 1.48
N MET A 372 -21.46 13.07 0.44
CA MET A 372 -21.05 12.65 -0.88
C MET A 372 -20.44 13.79 -1.67
N ALA A 373 -19.29 13.55 -2.29
CA ALA A 373 -18.64 14.48 -3.20
C ALA A 373 -18.17 13.77 -4.48
N GLN A 374 -18.08 14.50 -5.58
CA GLN A 374 -17.72 13.94 -6.89
C GLN A 374 -16.37 14.47 -7.37
N ASN A 375 -15.57 13.58 -7.99
CA ASN A 375 -14.43 13.93 -8.81
C ASN A 375 -14.55 13.25 -10.20
N GLU A 376 -13.50 13.30 -11.00
CA GLU A 376 -13.49 12.69 -12.35
C GLU A 376 -13.63 11.15 -12.34
N TYR A 377 -13.40 10.48 -11.19
CA TYR A 377 -13.53 9.02 -11.04
C TYR A 377 -14.89 8.58 -10.50
N GLY A 378 -15.72 9.51 -10.00
CA GLY A 378 -17.05 9.18 -9.51
C GLY A 378 -17.44 9.86 -8.20
N TRP A 379 -18.43 9.24 -7.49
CA TRP A 379 -18.95 9.70 -6.22
C TRP A 379 -18.29 8.98 -5.05
N TRP A 380 -17.85 9.76 -4.06
CA TRP A 380 -17.15 9.29 -2.88
C TRP A 380 -17.81 9.78 -1.61
N TYR A 381 -17.83 8.96 -0.58
CA TYR A 381 -18.24 9.40 0.75
C TYR A 381 -17.07 10.01 1.49
N ILE A 382 -17.23 11.22 1.93
CA ILE A 382 -16.20 12.01 2.60
C ILE A 382 -16.53 12.11 4.08
N SER A 383 -15.53 11.93 4.92
CA SER A 383 -15.59 12.18 6.37
C SER A 383 -14.25 12.80 6.79
N ASN A 384 -14.30 13.81 7.67
CA ASN A 384 -13.10 14.57 8.05
C ASN A 384 -12.32 15.13 6.84
N GLY A 385 -13.03 15.56 5.82
CA GLY A 385 -12.45 16.19 4.62
C GLY A 385 -11.79 15.25 3.63
N THR A 386 -11.71 13.94 3.89
CA THR A 386 -11.11 12.94 3.00
C THR A 386 -12.06 11.76 2.72
N VAL A 387 -11.73 10.91 1.76
CA VAL A 387 -12.53 9.71 1.45
C VAL A 387 -12.52 8.75 2.65
N ASP A 388 -13.69 8.40 3.14
CA ASP A 388 -13.85 7.40 4.21
C ASP A 388 -14.02 6.00 3.61
N TRP A 389 -12.92 5.29 3.45
CA TRP A 389 -12.88 3.94 2.89
C TRP A 389 -13.56 2.87 3.76
N ASN A 390 -13.87 3.20 5.03
CA ASN A 390 -14.51 2.27 5.95
C ASN A 390 -16.03 2.49 6.04
N TYR A 391 -16.55 3.55 5.42
CA TYR A 391 -17.98 3.83 5.49
C TYR A 391 -18.80 2.76 4.78
N VAL A 392 -19.79 2.25 5.48
CA VAL A 392 -20.81 1.32 4.96
C VAL A 392 -22.19 1.85 5.38
N GLY A 393 -23.06 2.10 4.42
CA GLY A 393 -24.40 2.59 4.71
C GLY A 393 -25.00 3.43 3.60
N MET A 394 -26.13 4.08 3.88
CA MET A 394 -26.77 4.96 2.91
C MET A 394 -26.25 6.40 3.04
N ALA A 395 -25.94 7.00 1.89
CA ALA A 395 -25.60 8.41 1.79
C ALA A 395 -26.33 9.08 0.63
N GLU A 396 -26.58 10.39 0.76
CA GLU A 396 -27.33 11.16 -0.21
C GLU A 396 -26.40 12.06 -1.03
N ASN A 397 -26.68 12.14 -2.34
CA ASN A 397 -26.12 13.15 -3.21
C ASN A 397 -27.24 13.87 -3.98
N ILE A 398 -26.90 14.72 -4.92
CA ILE A 398 -27.88 15.49 -5.73
C ILE A 398 -28.84 14.62 -6.57
N TYR A 399 -28.56 13.33 -6.72
CA TYR A 399 -29.38 12.37 -7.48
C TYR A 399 -30.21 11.47 -6.57
N GLY A 400 -30.01 11.54 -5.24
CA GLY A 400 -30.76 10.74 -4.26
C GLY A 400 -29.89 9.92 -3.32
N TRP A 401 -30.50 8.88 -2.73
CA TRP A 401 -29.89 8.00 -1.75
C TRP A 401 -29.23 6.80 -2.39
N TRP A 402 -27.99 6.53 -1.99
CA TRP A 402 -27.14 5.46 -2.50
C TRP A 402 -26.61 4.61 -1.36
N TYR A 403 -26.40 3.33 -1.61
CA TYR A 403 -25.70 2.45 -0.69
C TYR A 403 -24.20 2.50 -0.98
N ILE A 404 -23.42 2.74 0.06
CA ILE A 404 -21.99 2.96 -0.02
C ILE A 404 -21.27 1.81 0.66
N THR A 405 -20.23 1.29 0.02
CA THR A 405 -19.22 0.41 0.61
C THR A 405 -17.85 0.87 0.12
N ASN A 406 -16.82 0.71 0.97
CA ASN A 406 -15.45 1.13 0.60
C ASN A 406 -15.41 2.58 0.06
N GLY A 407 -16.16 3.48 0.67
CA GLY A 407 -16.18 4.90 0.36
C GLY A 407 -16.84 5.29 -0.97
N THR A 408 -17.38 4.35 -1.76
CA THR A 408 -18.04 4.61 -3.05
C THR A 408 -19.37 3.90 -3.19
N VAL A 409 -20.15 4.22 -4.22
CA VAL A 409 -21.46 3.57 -4.48
C VAL A 409 -21.26 2.09 -4.80
N ASP A 410 -21.94 1.22 -4.06
CA ASP A 410 -21.98 -0.21 -4.34
C ASP A 410 -23.08 -0.54 -5.36
N TRP A 411 -22.73 -0.54 -6.62
CA TRP A 411 -23.64 -0.84 -7.73
C TRP A 411 -24.21 -2.27 -7.74
N ASN A 412 -23.63 -3.17 -6.92
CA ASN A 412 -24.10 -4.56 -6.81
C ASN A 412 -25.05 -4.75 -5.62
N PHE A 413 -25.20 -3.76 -4.75
CA PHE A 413 -26.03 -3.90 -3.57
C PHE A 413 -27.51 -4.05 -3.95
N GLN A 414 -28.13 -5.11 -3.41
CA GLN A 414 -29.56 -5.35 -3.48
C GLN A 414 -30.05 -5.81 -2.10
N GLY A 415 -31.09 -5.16 -1.59
CA GLY A 415 -31.66 -5.50 -0.29
C GLY A 415 -32.16 -4.30 0.47
N MET A 416 -32.44 -4.49 1.76
CA MET A 416 -32.92 -3.42 2.62
C MET A 416 -31.74 -2.69 3.27
N ALA A 417 -31.77 -1.37 3.22
CA ALA A 417 -30.83 -0.49 3.90
C ALA A 417 -31.56 0.60 4.66
N GLN A 418 -30.94 1.15 5.72
CA GLN A 418 -31.53 2.15 6.59
C GLN A 418 -30.79 3.49 6.46
N ASN A 419 -31.59 4.57 6.42
CA ASN A 419 -31.10 5.92 6.63
C ASN A 419 -31.87 6.61 7.76
N ILE A 420 -31.70 7.91 7.94
CA ILE A 420 -32.37 8.71 8.98
C ILE A 420 -33.91 8.77 8.84
N TYR A 421 -34.44 8.43 7.65
CA TYR A 421 -35.87 8.46 7.36
C TYR A 421 -36.54 7.08 7.48
N GLY A 422 -35.74 5.97 7.60
CA GLY A 422 -36.27 4.63 7.76
C GLY A 422 -35.59 3.60 6.85
N TRP A 423 -36.30 2.48 6.61
CA TRP A 423 -35.84 1.36 5.81
C TRP A 423 -36.29 1.48 4.35
N TRP A 424 -35.36 1.27 3.45
CA TRP A 424 -35.55 1.37 2.01
C TRP A 424 -35.08 0.09 1.32
N TYR A 425 -35.78 -0.30 0.26
CA TYR A 425 -35.31 -1.38 -0.61
C TYR A 425 -34.46 -0.79 -1.74
N MET A 426 -33.31 -1.37 -1.90
CA MET A 426 -32.30 -0.91 -2.85
C MET A 426 -32.09 -1.94 -3.94
N THR A 427 -31.86 -1.49 -5.17
CA THR A 427 -31.43 -2.32 -6.31
C THR A 427 -30.35 -1.57 -7.07
N GLY A 428 -29.20 -2.21 -7.32
CA GLY A 428 -28.07 -1.55 -7.97
C GLY A 428 -27.56 -0.34 -7.17
N GLY A 429 -27.56 -0.44 -5.85
CA GLY A 429 -27.09 0.61 -4.96
C GLY A 429 -28.00 1.83 -4.81
N ALA A 430 -29.12 1.91 -5.54
CA ALA A 430 -30.09 3.00 -5.47
C ALA A 430 -31.42 2.55 -4.87
N VAL A 431 -32.22 3.48 -4.31
CA VAL A 431 -33.57 3.16 -3.85
C VAL A 431 -34.45 2.73 -5.03
N ASP A 432 -35.03 1.52 -4.93
CA ASP A 432 -35.94 1.00 -5.94
C ASP A 432 -37.39 1.38 -5.64
N TRP A 433 -37.82 2.50 -6.16
CA TRP A 433 -39.18 3.03 -5.98
C TRP A 433 -40.28 2.15 -6.60
N ASN A 434 -39.91 1.21 -7.47
CA ASN A 434 -40.88 0.33 -8.15
C ASN A 434 -41.01 -1.04 -7.46
N TYR A 435 -40.13 -1.34 -6.48
CA TYR A 435 -40.20 -2.63 -5.81
C TYR A 435 -41.49 -2.74 -4.97
N VAL A 436 -42.18 -3.85 -5.17
CA VAL A 436 -43.36 -4.25 -4.40
C VAL A 436 -43.21 -5.72 -4.03
N GLY A 437 -43.24 -6.03 -2.75
CA GLY A 437 -43.10 -7.42 -2.27
C GLY A 437 -42.48 -7.53 -0.91
N MET A 438 -42.17 -8.77 -0.51
CA MET A 438 -41.53 -9.05 0.77
C MET A 438 -40.01 -8.90 0.65
N ALA A 439 -39.41 -8.17 1.60
CA ALA A 439 -37.97 -8.06 1.74
C ALA A 439 -37.55 -8.28 3.19
N GLN A 440 -36.34 -8.76 3.41
CA GLN A 440 -35.80 -9.09 4.73
C GLN A 440 -34.69 -8.12 5.13
N ASN A 441 -34.67 -7.79 6.42
CA ASN A 441 -33.53 -7.17 7.09
C ASN A 441 -33.22 -7.92 8.39
N ASP A 442 -32.33 -7.42 9.24
CA ASP A 442 -31.92 -8.04 10.49
C ASP A 442 -33.05 -8.18 11.51
N TYR A 443 -34.15 -7.44 11.33
CA TYR A 443 -35.33 -7.45 12.21
C TYR A 443 -36.45 -8.35 11.73
N GLY A 444 -36.38 -8.87 10.48
CA GLY A 444 -37.37 -9.79 9.94
C GLY A 444 -37.81 -9.45 8.52
N TRP A 445 -39.02 -9.96 8.16
CA TRP A 445 -39.65 -9.79 6.86
C TRP A 445 -40.64 -8.65 6.86
N TRP A 446 -40.53 -7.78 5.84
CA TRP A 446 -41.33 -6.59 5.69
C TRP A 446 -41.96 -6.53 4.30
N TYR A 447 -43.20 -6.03 4.23
CA TYR A 447 -43.84 -5.74 2.95
C TYR A 447 -43.44 -4.35 2.49
N ILE A 448 -42.87 -4.30 1.31
CA ILE A 448 -42.34 -3.08 0.69
C ILE A 448 -43.29 -2.63 -0.42
N SER A 449 -43.56 -1.32 -0.48
CA SER A 449 -44.27 -0.65 -1.56
C SER A 449 -43.66 0.74 -1.73
N ASN A 450 -43.46 1.18 -2.97
CA ASN A 450 -42.80 2.46 -3.27
C ASN A 450 -41.41 2.57 -2.59
N GLY A 451 -40.64 1.47 -2.61
CA GLY A 451 -39.27 1.43 -2.09
C GLY A 451 -39.11 1.45 -0.57
N THR A 452 -40.19 1.52 0.22
CA THR A 452 -40.15 1.57 1.69
C THR A 452 -41.15 0.61 2.31
N VAL A 453 -41.05 0.36 3.62
CA VAL A 453 -42.02 -0.47 4.35
C VAL A 453 -43.42 0.16 4.31
N ASP A 454 -44.38 -0.60 3.79
CA ASP A 454 -45.77 -0.22 3.79
C ASP A 454 -46.46 -0.62 5.09
N TRP A 455 -46.43 0.26 6.08
CA TRP A 455 -47.02 0.07 7.40
C TRP A 455 -48.55 -0.09 7.37
N ASN A 456 -49.22 0.27 6.27
CA ASN A 456 -50.65 0.13 6.14
C ASN A 456 -51.08 -1.16 5.44
N TYR A 457 -50.13 -1.90 4.91
CA TYR A 457 -50.46 -3.14 4.17
C TYR A 457 -51.03 -4.20 5.08
N VAL A 458 -52.20 -4.72 4.70
CA VAL A 458 -52.87 -5.86 5.33
C VAL A 458 -53.28 -6.85 4.24
N GLY A 459 -52.79 -8.07 4.29
CA GLY A 459 -53.14 -9.06 3.28
C GLY A 459 -52.08 -10.21 3.15
N MET A 460 -52.22 -10.97 2.09
CA MET A 460 -51.28 -12.06 1.79
C MET A 460 -50.11 -11.53 0.97
N ALA A 461 -48.89 -11.93 1.35
CA ALA A 461 -47.69 -11.69 0.56
C ALA A 461 -46.80 -12.92 0.56
N GLU A 462 -46.07 -13.13 -0.53
CA GLU A 462 -45.19 -14.28 -0.74
C GLU A 462 -43.71 -13.87 -0.58
N ASN A 463 -42.93 -14.75 0.02
CA ASN A 463 -41.49 -14.69 0.01
C ASN A 463 -40.90 -16.06 -0.40
N ILE A 464 -39.60 -16.22 -0.32
CA ILE A 464 -38.89 -17.47 -0.70
C ILE A 464 -39.31 -18.70 0.14
N TYR A 465 -40.02 -18.51 1.25
CA TYR A 465 -40.48 -19.58 2.13
C TYR A 465 -41.98 -19.88 1.96
N GLY A 466 -42.72 -19.07 1.15
CA GLY A 466 -44.14 -19.24 0.88
C GLY A 466 -44.98 -18.04 1.20
N TRP A 467 -46.31 -18.27 1.40
CA TRP A 467 -47.31 -17.24 1.61
C TRP A 467 -47.51 -16.90 3.09
N TRP A 468 -47.55 -15.61 3.39
CA TRP A 468 -47.63 -15.07 4.74
C TRP A 468 -48.77 -14.06 4.84
N TYR A 469 -49.44 -14.03 5.99
CA TYR A 469 -50.38 -12.98 6.29
C TYR A 469 -49.66 -11.81 6.96
N ILE A 470 -49.86 -10.63 6.40
CA ILE A 470 -49.16 -9.41 6.77
C ILE A 470 -50.16 -8.45 7.41
N THR A 471 -49.77 -7.83 8.52
CA THR A 471 -50.41 -6.68 9.13
C THR A 471 -49.37 -5.66 9.55
N ASN A 472 -49.66 -4.37 9.44
CA ASN A 472 -48.71 -3.32 9.78
C ASN A 472 -47.34 -3.53 9.09
N GLY A 473 -47.36 -3.97 7.81
CA GLY A 473 -46.15 -4.15 7.01
C GLY A 473 -45.26 -5.34 7.38
N THR A 474 -45.60 -6.17 8.37
CA THR A 474 -44.82 -7.33 8.78
C THR A 474 -45.68 -8.58 8.97
N VAL A 475 -45.08 -9.77 9.10
CA VAL A 475 -45.79 -11.02 9.31
C VAL A 475 -46.54 -11.01 10.66
N ASP A 476 -47.85 -11.27 10.60
CA ASP A 476 -48.67 -11.42 11.77
C ASP A 476 -48.64 -12.90 12.29
N TRP A 477 -47.70 -13.19 13.12
CA TRP A 477 -47.50 -14.52 13.70
C TRP A 477 -48.66 -15.03 14.55
N ASN A 478 -49.62 -14.19 14.92
CA ASN A 478 -50.76 -14.56 15.71
C ASN A 478 -52.00 -14.84 14.86
N TYR A 479 -51.97 -14.52 13.56
CA TYR A 479 -53.13 -14.71 12.69
C TYR A 479 -53.39 -16.17 12.40
N ASN A 480 -54.65 -16.59 12.65
CA ASN A 480 -55.16 -17.92 12.28
C ASN A 480 -56.53 -17.76 11.63
N GLY A 481 -56.68 -18.23 10.40
CA GLY A 481 -57.95 -18.06 9.65
C GLY A 481 -57.80 -18.37 8.17
N THR A 482 -58.88 -18.05 7.44
CA THR A 482 -58.88 -18.18 5.98
C THR A 482 -58.89 -16.80 5.34
N VAL A 483 -57.96 -16.61 4.40
CA VAL A 483 -57.82 -15.33 3.67
C VAL A 483 -58.01 -15.63 2.17
N SER A 484 -58.84 -14.87 1.51
CA SER A 484 -58.96 -14.91 0.05
C SER A 484 -58.00 -13.91 -0.59
N HIS A 485 -57.10 -14.37 -1.45
CA HIS A 485 -56.16 -13.54 -2.17
C HIS A 485 -56.12 -13.99 -3.65
N ASN A 486 -56.35 -13.06 -4.57
CA ASN A 486 -56.42 -13.29 -6.02
C ASN A 486 -57.32 -14.49 -6.41
N GLY A 487 -58.43 -14.65 -5.71
CA GLY A 487 -59.42 -15.71 -5.98
C GLY A 487 -59.06 -17.08 -5.37
N VAL A 488 -57.94 -17.19 -4.67
CA VAL A 488 -57.52 -18.38 -3.93
C VAL A 488 -57.76 -18.20 -2.45
N ASN A 489 -58.30 -19.24 -1.79
CA ASN A 489 -58.48 -19.22 -0.33
C ASN A 489 -57.28 -19.90 0.36
N TYR A 490 -56.58 -19.17 1.14
CA TYR A 490 -55.42 -19.61 1.93
C TYR A 490 -55.85 -19.89 3.37
N THR A 491 -55.51 -21.09 3.84
CA THR A 491 -55.64 -21.38 5.29
C THR A 491 -54.35 -21.01 5.98
N VAL A 492 -54.41 -19.97 6.81
CA VAL A 492 -53.25 -19.42 7.52
C VAL A 492 -53.22 -19.94 8.95
N VAL A 493 -52.08 -20.42 9.40
CA VAL A 493 -51.81 -20.86 10.77
C VAL A 493 -50.54 -20.15 11.26
N ASN A 494 -50.67 -19.40 12.36
CA ASN A 494 -49.59 -18.60 12.92
C ASN A 494 -48.90 -17.75 11.84
N GLY A 495 -49.70 -17.07 11.04
CA GLY A 495 -49.23 -16.17 9.96
C GLY A 495 -48.77 -16.85 8.66
N TYR A 496 -48.64 -18.18 8.64
CA TYR A 496 -48.10 -18.92 7.49
C TYR A 496 -49.17 -19.73 6.78
N ALA A 497 -49.19 -19.69 5.46
CA ALA A 497 -50.16 -20.43 4.64
C ALA A 497 -49.53 -21.47 3.70
N GLY A 498 -48.24 -21.74 3.83
CA GLY A 498 -47.54 -22.70 2.99
C GLY A 498 -47.06 -22.13 1.64
N GLN A 499 -46.52 -23.00 0.82
CA GLN A 499 -46.09 -22.68 -0.55
C GLN A 499 -47.22 -22.96 -1.55
#